data_78980e01c4129b73e96fef2baa190515
#
_entry.id   78980e01c4129b73e96fef2baa190515
#
_cell.length_a   1.000
_cell.length_b   1.000
_cell.length_c   1.000
_cell.angle_alpha   90.00
_cell.angle_beta   90.00
_cell.angle_gamma   90.00
#
_symmetry.space_group_name_H-M   'P 1'
#
loop_
_entity.id
_entity.type
_entity.pdbx_description
1 polymer ?
#
loop_
_entity_poly.entity_id
_entity_poly.type
_entity_poly.pdbx_seq_one_letter_code
_entity_poly.pdbx_strand_id
1 'polypeptide(L)'
;MKKSLAILGVLLAIVSIVAFNSLFTVHQASQALILQLGNPVRVVQEPGLHFKTPFIQNVELYDRRILDLDPPPQEIILSDQKRVIVDAFARYKIVDPLEFRKKALTDANFRQLFGSRLNAAVRSQIGKILLGDMLTAKRQEVMQAITNQMKAQAAEFGTEVVDVRIGRTDLPDTTAQAVFNRMRSDRVAHAAKLRANGEKEKAEIQARADKERTIIISEAKKTSEILRGQGDGLRTTILNEAYGQDPEFFDFYRSMEAFGNSIKPGTSMVLSPQSQLFQFFNLVPKPVGQ
;
A
#
# COMPACT_ATOMS: atom_id res chain seq x y z
N MET A 1 2.21 -52.95 80.43
CA MET A 1 1.70 -51.60 80.11
C MET A 1 2.71 -50.69 79.37
N LYS A 2 3.97 -50.57 79.75
CA LYS A 2 4.95 -49.71 78.99
C LYS A 2 5.26 -50.15 77.55
N LYS A 3 5.33 -51.46 77.26
CA LYS A 3 5.57 -51.96 75.90
C LYS A 3 4.37 -51.75 74.98
N SER A 4 3.13 -51.87 75.43
CA SER A 4 1.94 -51.63 74.64
C SER A 4 1.73 -50.13 74.33
N LEU A 5 2.13 -49.23 75.21
CA LEU A 5 2.11 -47.79 75.00
C LEU A 5 3.18 -47.39 73.94
N ALA A 6 4.33 -47.99 73.96
CA ALA A 6 5.35 -47.76 72.95
C ALA A 6 4.93 -48.23 71.52
N ILE A 7 4.30 -49.42 71.46
CA ILE A 7 3.73 -49.95 70.20
C ILE A 7 2.62 -49.03 69.68
N LEU A 8 1.71 -48.53 70.52
CA LEU A 8 0.68 -47.60 70.15
C LEU A 8 1.27 -46.31 69.63
N GLY A 9 2.31 -45.75 70.27
CA GLY A 9 3.01 -44.54 69.84
C GLY A 9 3.66 -44.70 68.43
N VAL A 10 4.32 -45.85 68.19
CA VAL A 10 4.87 -46.18 66.88
C VAL A 10 3.80 -46.30 65.80
N LEU A 11 2.71 -46.96 66.11
CA LEU A 11 1.59 -47.11 65.19
C LEU A 11 0.94 -45.74 64.84
N LEU A 12 0.76 -44.88 65.81
CA LEU A 12 0.25 -43.53 65.63
C LEU A 12 1.19 -42.65 64.80
N ALA A 13 2.51 -42.80 65.02
CA ALA A 13 3.52 -42.11 64.17
C ALA A 13 3.47 -42.60 62.71
N ILE A 14 3.35 -43.92 62.48
CA ILE A 14 3.21 -44.48 61.13
C ILE A 14 1.96 -43.97 60.44
N VAL A 15 0.80 -43.97 61.12
CA VAL A 15 -0.47 -43.46 60.60
C VAL A 15 -0.35 -41.96 60.27
N SER A 16 0.30 -41.19 61.12
CA SER A 16 0.53 -39.76 60.87
C SER A 16 1.43 -39.51 59.65
N ILE A 17 2.49 -40.27 59.49
CA ILE A 17 3.37 -40.19 58.31
C ILE A 17 2.62 -40.56 57.04
N VAL A 18 1.80 -41.62 57.08
CA VAL A 18 0.97 -42.06 55.94
C VAL A 18 -0.05 -41.00 55.59
N ALA A 19 -0.77 -40.44 56.61
CA ALA A 19 -1.75 -39.41 56.41
C ALA A 19 -1.12 -38.14 55.77
N PHE A 20 0.03 -37.74 56.27
CA PHE A 20 0.73 -36.55 55.74
C PHE A 20 1.17 -36.76 54.29
N ASN A 21 1.66 -37.94 53.90
CA ASN A 21 2.05 -38.29 52.54
C ASN A 21 0.89 -38.55 51.60
N SER A 22 -0.34 -38.74 52.13
CA SER A 22 -1.56 -38.91 51.34
C SER A 22 -2.15 -37.63 50.80
N LEU A 23 -1.77 -36.49 51.39
CA LEU A 23 -2.34 -35.18 51.03
C LEU A 23 -1.39 -34.46 50.06
N PHE A 24 -1.97 -33.85 49.03
CA PHE A 24 -1.29 -32.92 48.16
C PHE A 24 -2.20 -31.75 47.79
N THR A 25 -1.57 -30.63 47.48
CA THR A 25 -2.31 -29.39 47.15
C THR A 25 -2.13 -29.08 45.66
N VAL A 26 -3.23 -28.81 44.98
CA VAL A 26 -3.25 -28.32 43.61
C VAL A 26 -3.46 -26.82 43.62
N HIS A 27 -2.51 -26.08 43.05
CA HIS A 27 -2.60 -24.63 42.95
C HIS A 27 -3.55 -24.24 41.82
N GLN A 28 -4.15 -23.04 41.87
CA GLN A 28 -5.08 -22.54 40.86
C GLN A 28 -4.49 -22.45 39.45
N ALA A 29 -3.16 -22.23 39.37
CA ALA A 29 -2.41 -22.15 38.10
C ALA A 29 -1.96 -23.53 37.57
N SER A 30 -2.19 -24.62 38.32
CA SER A 30 -1.73 -25.96 38.01
C SER A 30 -2.90 -26.93 37.92
N GLN A 31 -2.66 -28.04 37.27
CA GLN A 31 -3.52 -29.23 37.27
C GLN A 31 -2.66 -30.45 37.54
N ALA A 32 -3.22 -31.47 38.17
CA ALA A 32 -2.47 -32.63 38.59
C ALA A 32 -2.90 -33.88 37.83
N LEU A 33 -1.93 -34.67 37.38
CA LEU A 33 -2.12 -36.01 36.87
C LEU A 33 -1.62 -37.01 37.90
N ILE A 34 -2.48 -37.88 38.39
CA ILE A 34 -2.14 -38.94 39.33
C ILE A 34 -1.75 -40.16 38.54
N LEU A 35 -0.51 -40.60 38.73
CA LEU A 35 0.04 -41.78 38.15
C LEU A 35 0.12 -42.91 39.19
N GLN A 36 -0.28 -44.11 38.85
CA GLN A 36 -0.10 -45.32 39.68
C GLN A 36 0.88 -46.23 38.98
N LEU A 37 2.07 -46.43 39.56
CA LEU A 37 3.13 -47.24 38.98
C LEU A 37 3.44 -46.81 37.53
N GLY A 38 3.38 -45.51 37.26
CA GLY A 38 3.65 -44.94 35.92
C GLY A 38 2.41 -44.86 34.99
N ASN A 39 1.30 -45.53 35.32
CA ASN A 39 0.08 -45.44 34.53
C ASN A 39 -0.83 -44.30 35.01
N PRO A 40 -1.39 -43.48 34.13
CA PRO A 40 -2.28 -42.42 34.50
C PRO A 40 -3.64 -42.95 34.97
N VAL A 41 -4.09 -42.56 36.14
CA VAL A 41 -5.34 -43.03 36.75
C VAL A 41 -6.41 -41.94 36.82
N ARG A 42 -6.03 -40.70 37.18
CA ARG A 42 -6.97 -39.62 37.42
C ARG A 42 -6.33 -38.26 37.16
N VAL A 43 -7.11 -37.39 36.52
CA VAL A 43 -6.77 -35.96 36.36
C VAL A 43 -7.53 -35.16 37.43
N VAL A 44 -6.84 -34.22 38.06
CA VAL A 44 -7.42 -33.29 39.06
C VAL A 44 -7.19 -31.87 38.52
N GLN A 45 -8.28 -31.22 38.13
CA GLN A 45 -8.26 -29.85 37.57
C GLN A 45 -8.72 -28.80 38.60
N GLU A 46 -9.37 -29.23 39.65
CA GLU A 46 -9.88 -28.32 40.70
C GLU A 46 -8.74 -27.94 41.67
N PRO A 47 -8.58 -26.66 41.99
CA PRO A 47 -7.60 -26.25 43.00
C PRO A 47 -8.09 -26.65 44.40
N GLY A 48 -7.17 -26.98 45.27
CA GLY A 48 -7.46 -27.37 46.63
C GLY A 48 -6.65 -28.52 47.16
N LEU A 49 -7.11 -29.10 48.29
CA LEU A 49 -6.50 -30.23 48.96
C LEU A 49 -7.10 -31.55 48.40
N HIS A 50 -6.23 -32.42 47.93
CA HIS A 50 -6.62 -33.72 47.36
C HIS A 50 -5.86 -34.87 48.01
N PHE A 51 -6.44 -36.08 47.85
CA PHE A 51 -5.88 -37.30 48.37
C PHE A 51 -5.24 -38.15 47.29
N LYS A 52 -4.08 -38.75 47.62
CA LYS A 52 -3.42 -39.78 46.84
C LYS A 52 -3.04 -40.98 47.73
N THR A 53 -2.97 -42.18 47.14
CA THR A 53 -2.43 -43.32 47.85
C THR A 53 -0.90 -43.20 48.00
N PRO A 54 -0.39 -43.04 49.24
CA PRO A 54 1.07 -42.89 49.46
C PRO A 54 1.82 -44.12 48.97
N PHE A 55 3.07 -43.91 48.54
CA PHE A 55 4.02 -44.92 48.04
C PHE A 55 3.66 -45.57 46.71
N ILE A 56 2.38 -45.62 46.29
CA ILE A 56 1.92 -46.26 45.03
C ILE A 56 1.61 -45.21 43.97
N GLN A 57 1.10 -44.03 44.37
CA GLN A 57 0.70 -42.99 43.47
C GLN A 57 1.67 -41.81 43.52
N ASN A 58 2.08 -41.36 42.31
CA ASN A 58 2.85 -40.17 42.09
C ASN A 58 1.96 -39.09 41.48
N VAL A 59 2.23 -37.81 41.76
CA VAL A 59 1.52 -36.67 41.23
C VAL A 59 2.45 -35.88 40.34
N GLU A 60 2.08 -35.75 39.10
CA GLU A 60 2.74 -34.84 38.13
C GLU A 60 1.89 -33.58 37.99
N LEU A 61 2.52 -32.42 38.17
CA LEU A 61 1.83 -31.12 38.05
C LEU A 61 2.12 -30.53 36.67
N TYR A 62 1.06 -30.12 36.00
CA TYR A 62 1.12 -29.42 34.74
C TYR A 62 0.60 -27.99 34.90
N ASP A 63 1.23 -27.05 34.21
CA ASP A 63 0.77 -25.65 34.22
C ASP A 63 -0.52 -25.52 33.39
N ARG A 64 -1.51 -24.83 33.95
CA ARG A 64 -2.80 -24.56 33.30
C ARG A 64 -2.83 -23.21 32.60
N ARG A 65 -1.83 -22.37 32.85
CA ARG A 65 -1.68 -21.06 32.22
C ARG A 65 -1.35 -21.20 30.74
N ILE A 66 -1.39 -20.07 30.04
CA ILE A 66 -0.89 -19.97 28.67
C ILE A 66 0.62 -20.02 28.72
N LEU A 67 1.20 -20.94 27.99
CA LEU A 67 2.63 -21.17 27.86
C LEU A 67 3.10 -20.74 26.48
N ASP A 68 4.36 -20.31 26.40
CA ASP A 68 5.00 -19.95 25.15
C ASP A 68 5.81 -21.13 24.60
N LEU A 69 5.68 -21.36 23.30
CA LEU A 69 6.51 -22.27 22.51
C LEU A 69 7.29 -21.42 21.51
N ASP A 70 8.58 -21.33 21.72
CA ASP A 70 9.51 -20.54 20.92
C ASP A 70 10.61 -21.45 20.34
N PRO A 71 10.38 -22.06 19.17
CA PRO A 71 11.38 -22.87 18.50
C PRO A 71 12.46 -21.98 17.88
N PRO A 72 13.67 -22.50 17.61
CA PRO A 72 14.73 -21.70 17.01
C PRO A 72 14.30 -21.14 15.64
N PRO A 73 14.73 -19.90 15.32
CA PRO A 73 14.46 -19.27 14.02
C PRO A 73 14.94 -20.14 12.86
N GLN A 74 14.24 -20.10 11.74
CA GLN A 74 14.60 -20.88 10.57
C GLN A 74 14.67 -20.03 9.30
N GLU A 75 15.56 -20.45 8.40
CA GLU A 75 15.64 -19.87 7.06
C GLU A 75 14.56 -20.46 6.14
N ILE A 76 13.80 -19.60 5.48
CA ILE A 76 12.71 -19.97 4.57
C ILE A 76 12.92 -19.26 3.24
N ILE A 77 12.63 -19.97 2.14
CA ILE A 77 12.64 -19.41 0.80
C ILE A 77 11.20 -19.01 0.45
N LEU A 78 11.01 -17.74 0.13
CA LEU A 78 9.73 -17.18 -0.31
C LEU A 78 9.41 -17.52 -1.77
N SER A 79 8.18 -17.21 -2.22
CA SER A 79 7.77 -17.46 -3.62
C SER A 79 8.57 -16.63 -4.64
N ASP A 80 9.14 -15.49 -4.22
CA ASP A 80 10.04 -14.65 -5.04
C ASP A 80 11.53 -15.06 -4.92
N GLN A 81 11.79 -16.29 -4.43
CA GLN A 81 13.12 -16.88 -4.25
C GLN A 81 14.05 -16.12 -3.30
N LYS A 82 13.52 -15.19 -2.52
CA LYS A 82 14.27 -14.53 -1.46
C LYS A 82 14.32 -15.40 -0.23
N ARG A 83 15.49 -15.44 0.41
CA ARG A 83 15.70 -16.12 1.68
C ARG A 83 15.43 -15.16 2.82
N VAL A 84 14.65 -15.61 3.80
CA VAL A 84 14.34 -14.86 5.01
C VAL A 84 14.53 -15.74 6.23
N ILE A 85 15.02 -15.16 7.30
CA ILE A 85 15.07 -15.81 8.61
C ILE A 85 13.78 -15.41 9.32
N VAL A 86 12.99 -16.40 9.66
CA VAL A 86 11.70 -16.20 10.33
C VAL A 86 11.77 -16.76 11.73
N ASP A 87 11.41 -15.92 12.67
CA ASP A 87 11.19 -16.23 14.05
C ASP A 87 9.69 -16.25 14.33
N ALA A 88 9.15 -17.37 14.82
CA ALA A 88 7.74 -17.54 15.06
C ALA A 88 7.52 -18.30 16.37
N PHE A 89 6.60 -17.81 17.18
CA PHE A 89 6.24 -18.43 18.44
C PHE A 89 4.73 -18.73 18.47
N ALA A 90 4.38 -19.74 19.27
CA ALA A 90 3.01 -20.13 19.52
C ALA A 90 2.70 -20.02 21.02
N ARG A 91 1.49 -19.59 21.31
CA ARG A 91 0.96 -19.62 22.69
C ARG A 91 -0.06 -20.76 22.80
N TYR A 92 0.17 -21.60 23.77
CA TYR A 92 -0.66 -22.79 23.99
C TYR A 92 -1.01 -22.97 25.47
N LYS A 93 -2.03 -23.76 25.73
CA LYS A 93 -2.37 -24.22 27.09
C LYS A 93 -2.61 -25.74 27.07
N ILE A 94 -2.28 -26.41 28.14
CA ILE A 94 -2.56 -27.82 28.33
C ILE A 94 -4.00 -27.95 28.85
N VAL A 95 -4.88 -28.55 28.05
CA VAL A 95 -6.29 -28.76 28.42
C VAL A 95 -6.48 -30.15 29.03
N ASP A 96 -5.87 -31.16 28.44
CA ASP A 96 -5.91 -32.55 28.91
C ASP A 96 -4.51 -33.07 29.22
N PRO A 97 -4.12 -33.11 30.51
CA PRO A 97 -2.82 -33.65 30.94
C PRO A 97 -2.65 -35.14 30.61
N LEU A 98 -3.76 -35.89 30.51
CA LEU A 98 -3.69 -37.31 30.23
C LEU A 98 -3.22 -37.57 28.79
N GLU A 99 -3.85 -36.92 27.80
CA GLU A 99 -3.44 -37.04 26.41
C GLU A 99 -2.07 -36.39 26.18
N PHE A 100 -1.78 -35.28 26.86
CA PHE A 100 -0.47 -34.66 26.86
C PHE A 100 0.62 -35.65 27.30
N ARG A 101 0.43 -36.30 28.45
CA ARG A 101 1.38 -37.30 28.98
C ARG A 101 1.54 -38.52 28.05
N LYS A 102 0.46 -39.02 27.48
CA LYS A 102 0.50 -40.18 26.56
C LYS A 102 1.28 -39.89 25.27
N LYS A 103 1.11 -38.68 24.71
CA LYS A 103 1.68 -38.35 23.39
C LYS A 103 3.04 -37.67 23.48
N ALA A 104 3.19 -36.75 24.42
CA ALA A 104 4.41 -35.96 24.57
C ALA A 104 5.42 -36.55 25.56
N LEU A 105 4.94 -37.32 26.54
CA LEU A 105 5.74 -37.90 27.66
C LEU A 105 6.31 -36.84 28.60
N THR A 106 6.99 -35.83 28.08
CA THR A 106 7.60 -34.73 28.81
C THR A 106 7.38 -33.41 28.10
N ASP A 107 7.42 -32.29 28.83
CA ASP A 107 7.32 -30.94 28.27
C ASP A 107 8.47 -30.66 27.27
N ALA A 108 9.67 -31.11 27.54
CA ALA A 108 10.81 -30.93 26.64
C ALA A 108 10.60 -31.63 25.28
N ASN A 109 10.09 -32.87 25.33
CA ASN A 109 9.78 -33.62 24.10
C ASN A 109 8.62 -32.97 23.32
N PHE A 110 7.60 -32.48 24.02
CA PHE A 110 6.52 -31.71 23.40
C PHE A 110 7.06 -30.47 22.69
N ARG A 111 7.88 -29.66 23.36
CA ARG A 111 8.49 -28.45 22.79
C ARG A 111 9.28 -28.77 21.52
N GLN A 112 10.05 -29.84 21.52
CA GLN A 112 10.82 -30.25 20.35
C GLN A 112 9.91 -30.70 19.21
N LEU A 113 8.96 -31.61 19.48
CA LEU A 113 8.08 -32.18 18.47
C LEU A 113 7.12 -31.14 17.90
N PHE A 114 6.44 -30.39 18.77
CA PHE A 114 5.47 -29.38 18.38
C PHE A 114 6.13 -28.15 17.78
N GLY A 115 7.33 -27.78 18.23
CA GLY A 115 8.17 -26.75 17.62
C GLY A 115 8.56 -27.10 16.18
N SER A 116 8.91 -28.37 15.91
CA SER A 116 9.18 -28.83 14.54
C SER A 116 7.94 -28.74 13.63
N ARG A 117 6.76 -29.07 14.17
CA ARG A 117 5.49 -28.93 13.45
C ARG A 117 5.15 -27.48 13.18
N LEU A 118 5.37 -26.59 14.16
CA LEU A 118 5.19 -25.15 13.99
C LEU A 118 6.10 -24.62 12.87
N ASN A 119 7.37 -24.96 12.90
CA ASN A 119 8.34 -24.58 11.89
C ASN A 119 7.93 -25.09 10.48
N ALA A 120 7.42 -26.32 10.38
CA ALA A 120 6.92 -26.87 9.12
C ALA A 120 5.67 -26.12 8.61
N ALA A 121 4.73 -25.77 9.50
CA ALA A 121 3.54 -25.01 9.15
C ALA A 121 3.91 -23.60 8.70
N VAL A 122 4.81 -22.92 9.42
CA VAL A 122 5.34 -21.60 9.07
C VAL A 122 6.00 -21.63 7.69
N ARG A 123 6.87 -22.59 7.44
CA ARG A 123 7.53 -22.78 6.13
C ARG A 123 6.54 -23.01 5.00
N SER A 124 5.53 -23.84 5.21
CA SER A 124 4.51 -24.16 4.22
C SER A 124 3.66 -22.94 3.83
N GLN A 125 3.33 -22.05 4.76
CA GLN A 125 2.49 -20.89 4.49
C GLN A 125 3.31 -19.70 3.99
N ILE A 126 4.46 -19.42 4.61
CA ILE A 126 5.32 -18.30 4.23
C ILE A 126 5.98 -18.53 2.87
N GLY A 127 6.34 -19.77 2.53
CA GLY A 127 6.90 -20.08 1.22
C GLY A 127 5.99 -19.78 0.02
N LYS A 128 4.70 -19.55 0.25
CA LYS A 128 3.72 -19.24 -0.81
C LYS A 128 3.54 -17.75 -1.08
N ILE A 129 4.10 -16.87 -0.25
CA ILE A 129 3.88 -15.42 -0.32
C ILE A 129 5.15 -14.68 -0.74
N LEU A 130 4.96 -13.42 -1.17
CA LEU A 130 6.05 -12.51 -1.54
C LEU A 130 6.56 -11.76 -0.30
N LEU A 131 7.83 -11.33 -0.31
CA LEU A 131 8.37 -10.51 0.77
C LEU A 131 7.54 -9.24 1.03
N GLY A 132 7.04 -8.61 -0.04
CA GLY A 132 6.19 -7.42 0.08
C GLY A 132 4.87 -7.69 0.81
N ASP A 133 4.28 -8.86 0.62
CA ASP A 133 3.02 -9.26 1.26
C ASP A 133 3.17 -9.44 2.79
N MET A 134 4.37 -9.82 3.26
CA MET A 134 4.69 -9.91 4.70
C MET A 134 4.61 -8.55 5.43
N LEU A 135 4.72 -7.44 4.69
CA LEU A 135 4.65 -6.09 5.22
C LEU A 135 3.24 -5.47 5.11
N THR A 136 2.28 -6.23 4.59
CA THR A 136 0.88 -5.80 4.40
C THR A 136 -0.08 -6.53 5.34
N ALA A 137 -1.37 -6.22 5.23
CA ALA A 137 -2.44 -6.91 5.96
C ALA A 137 -2.51 -8.42 5.69
N LYS A 138 -1.97 -8.91 4.58
CA LYS A 138 -1.87 -10.34 4.26
C LYS A 138 -1.08 -11.13 5.30
N ARG A 139 -0.16 -10.50 6.04
CA ARG A 139 0.55 -11.11 7.17
C ARG A 139 -0.43 -11.69 8.20
N GLN A 140 -1.53 -11.00 8.48
CA GLN A 140 -2.52 -11.47 9.45
C GLN A 140 -3.27 -12.70 8.94
N GLU A 141 -3.62 -12.76 7.67
CA GLU A 141 -4.25 -13.93 7.05
C GLU A 141 -3.34 -15.17 7.14
N VAL A 142 -2.05 -14.99 6.86
CA VAL A 142 -1.05 -16.07 6.97
C VAL A 142 -0.92 -16.54 8.42
N MET A 143 -0.84 -15.64 9.39
CA MET A 143 -0.79 -16.03 10.82
C MET A 143 -2.05 -16.78 11.23
N GLN A 144 -3.21 -16.38 10.73
CA GLN A 144 -4.46 -17.07 11.01
C GLN A 144 -4.53 -18.47 10.37
N ALA A 145 -4.04 -18.62 9.14
CA ALA A 145 -3.93 -19.91 8.48
C ALA A 145 -3.00 -20.87 9.24
N ILE A 146 -1.83 -20.37 9.68
CA ILE A 146 -0.90 -21.15 10.52
C ILE A 146 -1.56 -21.54 11.85
N THR A 147 -2.22 -20.58 12.52
CA THR A 147 -2.92 -20.81 13.79
C THR A 147 -3.98 -21.90 13.64
N ASN A 148 -4.80 -21.85 12.59
CA ASN A 148 -5.85 -22.86 12.35
C ASN A 148 -5.24 -24.24 12.09
N GLN A 149 -4.16 -24.31 11.31
CA GLN A 149 -3.43 -25.58 11.07
C GLN A 149 -2.85 -26.14 12.37
N MET A 150 -2.24 -25.29 13.21
CA MET A 150 -1.67 -25.69 14.49
C MET A 150 -2.73 -26.10 15.52
N LYS A 151 -3.90 -25.45 15.55
CA LYS A 151 -5.04 -25.84 16.41
C LYS A 151 -5.48 -27.27 16.13
N ALA A 152 -5.61 -27.66 14.86
CA ALA A 152 -5.98 -29.01 14.50
C ALA A 152 -4.95 -30.06 14.99
N GLN A 153 -3.65 -29.74 14.90
CA GLN A 153 -2.59 -30.63 15.34
C GLN A 153 -2.40 -30.66 16.85
N ALA A 154 -2.71 -29.54 17.55
CA ALA A 154 -2.58 -29.43 19.00
C ALA A 154 -3.58 -30.32 19.75
N ALA A 155 -4.76 -30.51 19.19
CA ALA A 155 -5.79 -31.37 19.80
C ALA A 155 -5.31 -32.80 20.01
N GLU A 156 -4.43 -33.33 19.15
CA GLU A 156 -3.84 -34.66 19.30
C GLU A 156 -3.01 -34.80 20.59
N PHE A 157 -2.47 -33.71 21.11
CA PHE A 157 -1.63 -33.68 22.32
C PHE A 157 -2.42 -33.24 23.56
N GLY A 158 -3.73 -33.11 23.50
CA GLY A 158 -4.51 -32.55 24.60
C GLY A 158 -4.17 -31.09 24.93
N THR A 159 -3.64 -30.37 23.95
CA THR A 159 -3.27 -28.95 24.06
C THR A 159 -4.18 -28.10 23.16
N GLU A 160 -4.37 -26.84 23.54
CA GLU A 160 -5.08 -25.85 22.72
C GLU A 160 -4.12 -24.70 22.37
N VAL A 161 -3.95 -24.43 21.08
CA VAL A 161 -3.21 -23.26 20.61
C VAL A 161 -4.12 -22.05 20.64
N VAL A 162 -3.69 -21.03 21.36
CA VAL A 162 -4.41 -19.73 21.46
C VAL A 162 -4.17 -18.94 20.18
N ASP A 163 -2.90 -18.67 19.88
CA ASP A 163 -2.47 -18.00 18.64
C ASP A 163 -1.03 -18.39 18.25
N VAL A 164 -0.73 -18.10 16.99
CA VAL A 164 0.64 -18.19 16.47
C VAL A 164 1.00 -16.82 15.92
N ARG A 165 2.19 -16.35 16.27
CA ARG A 165 2.69 -15.07 15.78
C ARG A 165 4.07 -15.21 15.18
N ILE A 166 4.27 -14.50 14.09
CA ILE A 166 5.58 -14.28 13.53
C ILE A 166 6.18 -13.09 14.29
N GLY A 167 7.25 -13.32 15.04
CA GLY A 167 7.96 -12.30 15.78
C GLY A 167 8.76 -11.41 14.84
N ARG A 168 9.81 -11.97 14.28
CA ARG A 168 10.81 -11.27 13.47
C ARG A 168 10.95 -11.93 12.10
N THR A 169 11.19 -11.12 11.09
CA THR A 169 11.49 -11.58 9.73
C THR A 169 12.64 -10.75 9.20
N ASP A 170 13.81 -11.37 9.08
CA ASP A 170 15.04 -10.71 8.65
C ASP A 170 15.57 -11.33 7.37
N LEU A 171 16.34 -10.56 6.65
CA LEU A 171 17.16 -11.09 5.55
C LEU A 171 18.49 -11.59 6.11
N PRO A 172 19.05 -12.72 5.63
CA PRO A 172 20.39 -13.15 5.99
C PRO A 172 21.42 -12.06 5.69
N ASP A 173 22.34 -11.81 6.62
CA ASP A 173 23.32 -10.73 6.51
C ASP A 173 24.15 -10.81 5.23
N THR A 174 24.44 -12.02 4.76
CA THR A 174 25.24 -12.28 3.56
C THR A 174 24.56 -11.80 2.28
N THR A 175 23.23 -11.73 2.24
CA THR A 175 22.45 -11.39 1.04
C THR A 175 21.70 -10.07 1.20
N ALA A 176 21.55 -9.56 2.40
CA ALA A 176 20.76 -8.37 2.73
C ALA A 176 21.15 -7.16 1.86
N GLN A 177 22.46 -6.86 1.76
CA GLN A 177 22.94 -5.71 1.00
C GLN A 177 22.66 -5.83 -0.51
N ALA A 178 22.81 -7.03 -1.07
CA ALA A 178 22.52 -7.28 -2.49
C ALA A 178 21.02 -7.12 -2.78
N VAL A 179 20.18 -7.65 -1.90
CA VAL A 179 18.71 -7.52 -2.00
C VAL A 179 18.29 -6.06 -1.87
N PHE A 180 18.82 -5.31 -0.91
CA PHE A 180 18.51 -3.88 -0.76
C PHE A 180 18.96 -3.05 -1.96
N ASN A 181 20.13 -3.31 -2.51
CA ASN A 181 20.62 -2.63 -3.71
C ASN A 181 19.72 -2.93 -4.91
N ARG A 182 19.31 -4.17 -5.10
CA ARG A 182 18.36 -4.55 -6.16
C ARG A 182 17.00 -3.87 -5.97
N MET A 183 16.44 -3.92 -4.77
CA MET A 183 15.17 -3.25 -4.45
C MET A 183 15.24 -1.74 -4.71
N ARG A 184 16.38 -1.09 -4.37
CA ARG A 184 16.61 0.33 -4.68
C ARG A 184 16.63 0.57 -6.18
N SER A 185 17.36 -0.25 -6.95
CA SER A 185 17.43 -0.15 -8.41
C SER A 185 16.04 -0.34 -9.05
N ASP A 186 15.28 -1.33 -8.61
CA ASP A 186 13.93 -1.59 -9.09
C ASP A 186 12.99 -0.41 -8.81
N ARG A 187 13.09 0.20 -7.63
CA ARG A 187 12.31 1.41 -7.27
C ARG A 187 12.68 2.62 -8.10
N VAL A 188 13.98 2.83 -8.35
CA VAL A 188 14.47 3.91 -9.21
C VAL A 188 13.99 3.71 -10.65
N ALA A 189 14.10 2.50 -11.18
CA ALA A 189 13.62 2.16 -12.52
C ALA A 189 12.10 2.36 -12.65
N HIS A 190 11.33 1.92 -11.65
CA HIS A 190 9.87 2.12 -11.63
C HIS A 190 9.51 3.61 -11.59
N ALA A 191 10.17 4.39 -10.75
CA ALA A 191 9.97 5.84 -10.67
C ALA A 191 10.35 6.55 -11.98
N ALA A 192 11.44 6.13 -12.63
CA ALA A 192 11.85 6.66 -13.93
C ALA A 192 10.79 6.34 -15.01
N LYS A 193 10.26 5.12 -15.04
CA LYS A 193 9.19 4.73 -15.95
C LYS A 193 7.92 5.56 -15.76
N LEU A 194 7.50 5.79 -14.50
CA LEU A 194 6.33 6.62 -14.21
C LEU A 194 6.54 8.06 -14.65
N ARG A 195 7.72 8.63 -14.40
CA ARG A 195 8.05 9.99 -14.86
C ARG A 195 8.04 10.08 -16.39
N ALA A 196 8.66 9.12 -17.08
CA ALA A 196 8.67 9.09 -18.54
C ALA A 196 7.25 8.98 -19.12
N ASN A 197 6.39 8.17 -18.55
CA ASN A 197 4.98 8.10 -18.95
C ASN A 197 4.25 9.44 -18.70
N GLY A 198 4.47 10.06 -17.56
CA GLY A 198 3.89 11.38 -17.25
C GLY A 198 4.35 12.48 -18.22
N GLU A 199 5.64 12.51 -18.58
CA GLU A 199 6.16 13.45 -19.60
C GLU A 199 5.58 13.18 -20.99
N LYS A 200 5.41 11.90 -21.35
CA LYS A 200 4.72 11.53 -22.60
C LYS A 200 3.29 12.05 -22.64
N GLU A 201 2.50 11.75 -21.60
CA GLU A 201 1.10 12.21 -21.50
C GLU A 201 1.01 13.74 -21.51
N LYS A 202 1.89 14.42 -20.80
CA LYS A 202 1.99 15.89 -20.82
C LYS A 202 2.26 16.41 -22.23
N ALA A 203 3.22 15.84 -22.93
CA ALA A 203 3.57 16.24 -24.30
C ALA A 203 2.38 16.01 -25.26
N GLU A 204 1.68 14.88 -25.14
CA GLU A 204 0.49 14.58 -25.93
C GLU A 204 -0.66 15.58 -25.68
N ILE A 205 -0.92 15.92 -24.42
CA ILE A 205 -1.95 16.90 -24.04
C ILE A 205 -1.58 18.28 -24.58
N GLN A 206 -0.32 18.72 -24.41
CA GLN A 206 0.16 20.00 -24.89
C GLN A 206 0.07 20.09 -26.42
N ALA A 207 0.54 19.06 -27.13
CA ALA A 207 0.47 19.04 -28.61
C ALA A 207 -0.98 19.08 -29.11
N ARG A 208 -1.90 18.40 -28.43
CA ARG A 208 -3.33 18.45 -28.77
C ARG A 208 -3.92 19.85 -28.55
N ALA A 209 -3.64 20.47 -27.41
CA ALA A 209 -4.09 21.81 -27.10
C ALA A 209 -3.52 22.86 -28.07
N ASP A 210 -2.23 22.76 -28.40
CA ASP A 210 -1.60 23.65 -29.39
C ASP A 210 -2.18 23.48 -30.80
N LYS A 211 -2.47 22.24 -31.19
CA LYS A 211 -3.18 21.96 -32.45
C LYS A 211 -4.57 22.61 -32.47
N GLU A 212 -5.37 22.40 -31.43
CA GLU A 212 -6.72 22.99 -31.32
C GLU A 212 -6.68 24.51 -31.32
N ARG A 213 -5.74 25.11 -30.56
CA ARG A 213 -5.51 26.55 -30.56
C ARG A 213 -5.17 27.06 -31.96
N THR A 214 -4.28 26.37 -32.69
CA THR A 214 -3.89 26.75 -34.04
C THR A 214 -5.07 26.70 -35.00
N ILE A 215 -5.90 25.67 -34.92
CA ILE A 215 -7.11 25.53 -35.75
C ILE A 215 -8.09 26.67 -35.46
N ILE A 216 -8.40 26.93 -34.19
CA ILE A 216 -9.34 27.98 -33.79
C ILE A 216 -8.86 29.36 -34.25
N ILE A 217 -7.58 29.68 -34.07
CA ILE A 217 -7.01 30.97 -34.49
C ILE A 217 -7.03 31.08 -36.02
N SER A 218 -6.71 30.01 -36.75
CA SER A 218 -6.70 30.01 -38.21
C SER A 218 -8.10 30.17 -38.81
N GLU A 219 -9.10 29.51 -38.22
CA GLU A 219 -10.50 29.66 -38.63
C GLU A 219 -11.04 31.06 -38.34
N ALA A 220 -10.70 31.62 -37.15
CA ALA A 220 -11.07 32.98 -36.84
C ALA A 220 -10.41 34.01 -37.76
N LYS A 221 -9.14 33.86 -38.10
CA LYS A 221 -8.45 34.70 -39.08
C LYS A 221 -9.08 34.58 -40.47
N LYS A 222 -9.32 33.36 -40.94
CA LYS A 222 -10.03 33.09 -42.21
C LYS A 222 -11.38 33.82 -42.25
N THR A 223 -12.20 33.68 -41.21
CA THR A 223 -13.50 34.31 -41.13
C THR A 223 -13.37 35.84 -41.12
N SER A 224 -12.40 36.36 -40.39
CA SER A 224 -12.10 37.80 -40.36
C SER A 224 -11.71 38.35 -41.72
N GLU A 225 -10.83 37.65 -42.46
CA GLU A 225 -10.44 38.10 -43.80
C GLU A 225 -11.56 37.99 -44.85
N ILE A 226 -12.43 36.95 -44.74
CA ILE A 226 -13.62 36.85 -45.59
C ILE A 226 -14.59 38.00 -45.32
N LEU A 227 -14.88 38.29 -44.04
CA LEU A 227 -15.79 39.40 -43.68
C LEU A 227 -15.21 40.75 -44.08
N ARG A 228 -13.89 40.95 -43.90
CA ARG A 228 -13.21 42.19 -44.35
C ARG A 228 -13.26 42.32 -45.85
N GLY A 229 -12.99 41.24 -46.62
CA GLY A 229 -13.07 41.25 -48.06
C GLY A 229 -14.49 41.51 -48.58
N GLN A 230 -15.53 40.95 -47.93
CA GLN A 230 -16.93 41.23 -48.22
C GLN A 230 -17.26 42.70 -47.92
N GLY A 231 -16.81 43.23 -46.77
CA GLY A 231 -17.00 44.63 -46.42
C GLY A 231 -16.35 45.60 -47.41
N ASP A 232 -15.11 45.29 -47.81
CA ASP A 232 -14.39 46.11 -48.81
C ASP A 232 -15.05 46.01 -50.21
N GLY A 233 -15.54 44.82 -50.56
CA GLY A 233 -16.29 44.64 -51.80
C GLY A 233 -17.61 45.47 -51.81
N LEU A 234 -18.38 45.40 -50.72
CA LEU A 234 -19.63 46.17 -50.57
C LEU A 234 -19.32 47.69 -50.58
N ARG A 235 -18.29 48.09 -49.85
CA ARG A 235 -17.84 49.52 -49.85
C ARG A 235 -17.51 49.98 -51.28
N THR A 236 -16.73 49.18 -52.01
CA THR A 236 -16.39 49.50 -53.37
C THR A 236 -17.61 49.61 -54.28
N THR A 237 -18.56 48.69 -54.15
CA THR A 237 -19.81 48.71 -54.94
C THR A 237 -20.62 49.98 -54.64
N ILE A 238 -20.84 50.27 -53.36
CA ILE A 238 -21.59 51.48 -52.93
C ILE A 238 -20.93 52.77 -53.39
N LEU A 239 -19.60 52.83 -53.25
CA LEU A 239 -18.83 54.02 -53.72
C LEU A 239 -18.87 54.13 -55.26
N ASN A 240 -18.76 53.06 -56.00
CA ASN A 240 -18.83 53.09 -57.47
C ASN A 240 -20.20 53.51 -57.96
N GLU A 241 -21.30 53.06 -57.30
CA GLU A 241 -22.65 53.54 -57.61
C GLU A 241 -22.81 55.02 -57.33
N ALA A 242 -22.32 55.48 -56.21
CA ALA A 242 -22.38 56.90 -55.80
C ALA A 242 -21.56 57.79 -56.72
N TYR A 243 -20.33 57.40 -57.02
CA TYR A 243 -19.42 58.18 -57.86
C TYR A 243 -19.74 58.09 -59.34
N GLY A 244 -20.45 57.03 -59.80
CA GLY A 244 -20.94 56.89 -61.15
C GLY A 244 -22.10 57.81 -61.51
N GLN A 245 -22.75 58.43 -60.51
CA GLN A 245 -23.83 59.42 -60.71
C GLN A 245 -23.32 60.74 -61.32
N ASP A 246 -22.09 61.20 -60.91
CA ASP A 246 -21.44 62.37 -61.44
C ASP A 246 -19.91 62.16 -61.51
N PRO A 247 -19.40 61.65 -62.60
CA PRO A 247 -17.97 61.36 -62.72
C PRO A 247 -17.05 62.60 -62.71
N GLU A 248 -17.51 63.74 -63.24
CA GLU A 248 -16.74 64.96 -63.25
C GLU A 248 -16.56 65.54 -61.84
N PHE A 249 -17.60 65.50 -61.02
CA PHE A 249 -17.54 65.90 -59.61
C PHE A 249 -16.64 64.93 -58.83
N PHE A 250 -16.68 63.65 -59.12
CA PHE A 250 -15.85 62.64 -58.46
C PHE A 250 -14.34 62.88 -58.76
N ASP A 251 -14.02 63.11 -60.00
CA ASP A 251 -12.60 63.44 -60.39
C ASP A 251 -12.11 64.70 -59.70
N PHE A 252 -12.92 65.72 -59.60
CA PHE A 252 -12.61 66.93 -58.85
C PHE A 252 -12.41 66.61 -57.38
N TYR A 253 -13.35 65.93 -56.72
CA TYR A 253 -13.29 65.60 -55.32
C TYR A 253 -12.07 64.73 -54.98
N ARG A 254 -11.79 63.73 -55.77
CA ARG A 254 -10.66 62.81 -55.59
C ARG A 254 -9.32 63.51 -55.78
N SER A 255 -9.26 64.43 -56.74
CA SER A 255 -8.06 65.27 -56.92
C SER A 255 -7.80 66.18 -55.76
N MET A 256 -8.82 66.79 -55.17
CA MET A 256 -8.69 67.60 -53.96
C MET A 256 -8.32 66.78 -52.72
N GLU A 257 -8.89 65.61 -52.54
CA GLU A 257 -8.54 64.69 -51.45
C GLU A 257 -7.09 64.24 -51.58
N ALA A 258 -6.68 63.85 -52.77
CA ALA A 258 -5.31 63.43 -53.04
C ALA A 258 -4.32 64.58 -52.78
N PHE A 259 -4.68 65.79 -53.18
CA PHE A 259 -3.89 66.96 -52.91
C PHE A 259 -3.76 67.26 -51.39
N GLY A 260 -4.86 67.21 -50.65
CA GLY A 260 -4.86 67.44 -49.21
C GLY A 260 -4.01 66.39 -48.47
N ASN A 261 -4.07 65.10 -48.90
CA ASN A 261 -3.28 64.01 -48.31
C ASN A 261 -1.79 64.05 -48.68
N SER A 262 -1.44 64.64 -49.83
CA SER A 262 -0.08 64.74 -50.34
C SER A 262 0.71 65.90 -49.71
N ILE A 263 0.06 66.96 -49.29
CA ILE A 263 0.69 68.13 -48.70
C ILE A 263 0.71 67.98 -47.17
N LYS A 264 1.84 67.57 -46.66
CA LYS A 264 2.13 67.61 -45.21
C LYS A 264 2.91 68.86 -44.86
N PRO A 265 2.84 69.35 -43.62
CA PRO A 265 3.66 70.49 -43.18
C PRO A 265 5.16 70.26 -43.51
N GLY A 266 5.74 71.18 -44.26
CA GLY A 266 7.15 71.10 -44.68
C GLY A 266 7.41 70.47 -46.05
N THR A 267 6.39 70.07 -46.79
CA THR A 267 6.52 69.53 -48.17
C THR A 267 6.65 70.68 -49.16
N SER A 268 7.72 70.71 -49.95
CA SER A 268 7.85 71.60 -51.10
C SER A 268 7.47 70.84 -52.39
N MET A 269 6.49 71.36 -53.11
CA MET A 269 6.03 70.71 -54.32
C MET A 269 6.33 71.61 -55.53
N VAL A 270 6.96 71.05 -56.53
CA VAL A 270 7.20 71.78 -57.83
C VAL A 270 6.25 71.21 -58.85
N LEU A 271 5.33 72.07 -59.27
CA LEU A 271 4.28 71.67 -60.21
C LEU A 271 4.43 72.44 -61.53
N SER A 272 4.25 71.71 -62.66
CA SER A 272 4.11 72.34 -63.95
C SER A 272 2.80 73.11 -64.09
N PRO A 273 2.73 74.28 -64.71
CA PRO A 273 1.47 74.99 -64.98
C PRO A 273 0.46 74.20 -65.81
N GLN A 274 0.91 73.14 -66.47
CA GLN A 274 0.11 72.25 -67.36
C GLN A 274 -0.29 70.93 -66.61
N SER A 275 0.01 70.82 -65.26
CA SER A 275 -0.39 69.64 -64.49
C SER A 275 -1.89 69.53 -64.42
N GLN A 276 -2.40 68.29 -64.40
CA GLN A 276 -3.83 67.98 -64.26
C GLN A 276 -4.44 68.61 -63.02
N LEU A 277 -3.67 68.91 -61.99
CA LEU A 277 -4.09 69.57 -60.76
C LEU A 277 -4.63 70.97 -61.03
N PHE A 278 -4.04 71.75 -61.95
CA PHE A 278 -4.46 73.09 -62.29
C PHE A 278 -5.64 73.16 -63.26
N GLN A 279 -6.05 72.06 -63.81
CA GLN A 279 -7.25 71.98 -64.71
C GLN A 279 -8.50 72.50 -64.00
N PHE A 280 -8.65 72.14 -62.74
CA PHE A 280 -9.82 72.56 -61.95
C PHE A 280 -9.71 74.01 -61.40
N PHE A 281 -8.53 74.61 -61.36
CA PHE A 281 -8.34 76.03 -60.96
C PHE A 281 -8.53 76.96 -62.17
N ASN A 282 -8.43 76.50 -63.38
CA ASN A 282 -8.63 77.31 -64.60
C ASN A 282 -10.13 77.43 -65.01
N LEU A 283 -11.02 76.80 -64.29
CA LEU A 283 -12.47 76.87 -64.47
C LEU A 283 -13.11 78.12 -63.76
N VAL A 284 -12.33 79.19 -63.44
CA VAL A 284 -12.90 80.39 -62.99
C VAL A 284 -13.61 81.02 -64.21
N PRO A 285 -14.92 81.29 -64.15
CA PRO A 285 -15.63 81.86 -65.26
C PRO A 285 -15.06 83.29 -65.54
N LYS A 286 -14.71 83.52 -66.78
CA LYS A 286 -14.40 84.88 -67.23
C LYS A 286 -15.52 85.84 -66.79
N PRO A 287 -15.25 86.98 -66.17
CA PRO A 287 -16.32 87.92 -65.89
C PRO A 287 -16.93 88.31 -67.20
N VAL A 288 -18.25 88.10 -67.28
CA VAL A 288 -19.11 88.65 -68.31
C VAL A 288 -19.15 90.19 -68.03
N GLY A 289 -18.46 90.96 -68.85
CA GLY A 289 -18.55 92.40 -68.70
C GLY A 289 -17.78 93.16 -69.76
N GLN A 290 -18.42 93.55 -70.70
CA GLN A 290 -18.52 94.73 -71.54
C GLN A 290 -18.61 94.37 -72.96
#